data_cba9568ffc1d722a6577e496501daf7e
#
_entry.id   cba9568ffc1d722a6577e496501daf7e
#
_cell.length_a   1.000
_cell.length_b   1.000
_cell.length_c   1.000
_cell.angle_alpha   90.00
_cell.angle_beta   90.00
_cell.angle_gamma   90.00
#
_symmetry.space_group_name_H-M   'P 1'
#
loop_
_entity.id
_entity.type
_entity.pdbx_description
1 polymer ?
#
loop_
_entity_poly.entity_id
_entity_poly.type
_entity_poly.pdbx_seq_one_letter_code
_entity_poly.pdbx_strand_id
1 'polypeptide(L)'
;MVASILETAGYKVGLYTSPHLIKFNERISVNGVHIPDKFIAKFIEKNKKHIQRISSTFFETTTVMAFEYFVKQKVDIAIIEVGLGGRLDSTNVVDPLVTAITPISLDHQHILGSTLSEIAKEKAGIIKKGVPVVVAKQKIDAKKSIISAAKKMNAEIIETGKTKNLKYSQSGTEFSFMSEVFLTPLFGRHQSENAATAIQIVRQFDKKIENETIQKGLYQTVWLGRMQKLSNKLPIYYDVAHNIDGVKAAISAATVRQNQKPHILISFKGDKEI
;
A
#
# COMPACT_ATOMS: atom_id res chain seq x y z
N MET A 1 5.22 -4.00 -3.68
CA MET A 1 5.76 -3.40 -4.91
C MET A 1 6.94 -2.46 -4.61
N VAL A 2 6.74 -1.27 -3.97
CA VAL A 2 7.88 -0.35 -3.69
C VAL A 2 8.99 -1.07 -2.93
N ALA A 3 8.68 -1.76 -1.82
CA ALA A 3 9.67 -2.51 -1.06
C ALA A 3 10.43 -3.53 -1.92
N SER A 4 9.71 -4.35 -2.70
CA SER A 4 10.31 -5.36 -3.58
C SER A 4 11.25 -4.76 -4.64
N ILE A 5 10.90 -3.59 -5.20
CA ILE A 5 11.78 -2.88 -6.16
C ILE A 5 13.04 -2.39 -5.45
N LEU A 6 12.91 -1.77 -4.27
CA LEU A 6 14.07 -1.23 -3.53
C LEU A 6 14.97 -2.35 -2.99
N GLU A 7 14.40 -3.47 -2.53
CA GLU A 7 15.16 -4.68 -2.18
C GLU A 7 15.96 -5.23 -3.37
N THR A 8 15.32 -5.26 -4.57
CA THR A 8 16.00 -5.67 -5.81
C THR A 8 17.11 -4.69 -6.22
N ALA A 9 16.95 -3.40 -5.89
CA ALA A 9 17.97 -2.38 -6.09
C ALA A 9 19.11 -2.43 -5.05
N GLY A 10 19.07 -3.36 -4.09
CA GLY A 10 20.13 -3.58 -3.09
C GLY A 10 19.95 -2.84 -1.77
N TYR A 11 18.84 -2.11 -1.57
CA TYR A 11 18.55 -1.46 -0.30
C TYR A 11 18.09 -2.48 0.76
N LYS A 12 18.46 -2.24 2.01
CA LYS A 12 17.86 -2.92 3.16
C LYS A 12 16.58 -2.21 3.55
N VAL A 13 15.46 -2.82 3.21
CA VAL A 13 14.13 -2.20 3.29
C VAL A 13 13.37 -2.66 4.51
N GLY A 14 12.92 -1.72 5.34
CA GLY A 14 11.89 -1.94 6.34
C GLY A 14 10.49 -1.76 5.71
N LEU A 15 9.57 -2.66 5.98
CA LEU A 15 8.18 -2.55 5.53
C LEU A 15 7.23 -2.65 6.72
N TYR A 16 6.39 -1.62 6.91
CA TYR A 16 5.30 -1.59 7.88
C TYR A 16 3.96 -1.51 7.16
N THR A 17 3.08 -2.49 7.40
CA THR A 17 1.77 -2.62 6.74
C THR A 17 0.66 -3.01 7.72
N SER A 18 -0.60 -2.76 7.34
CA SER A 18 -1.77 -3.13 8.13
C SER A 18 -3.03 -3.30 7.27
N PRO A 19 -3.97 -4.17 7.69
CA PRO A 19 -3.84 -5.19 8.72
C PRO A 19 -3.00 -6.40 8.27
N HIS A 20 -2.75 -7.36 9.16
CA HIS A 20 -2.22 -8.68 8.78
C HIS A 20 -3.35 -9.61 8.34
N LEU A 21 -3.02 -10.67 7.61
CA LEU A 21 -3.97 -11.71 7.20
C LEU A 21 -4.06 -12.86 8.23
N ILE A 22 -2.93 -13.36 8.70
CA ILE A 22 -2.85 -14.55 9.55
C ILE A 22 -2.09 -14.25 10.84
N LYS A 23 -0.88 -13.68 10.74
CA LYS A 23 0.02 -13.45 11.88
C LYS A 23 0.37 -11.98 12.03
N PHE A 24 0.39 -11.53 13.27
CA PHE A 24 0.80 -10.16 13.62
C PHE A 24 2.14 -9.75 12.99
N ASN A 25 3.09 -10.68 12.91
CA ASN A 25 4.44 -10.46 12.38
C ASN A 25 4.48 -9.95 10.94
N GLU A 26 3.43 -10.23 10.14
CA GLU A 26 3.29 -9.74 8.77
C GLU A 26 3.31 -8.21 8.67
N ARG A 27 2.93 -7.52 9.76
CA ARG A 27 2.88 -6.06 9.81
C ARG A 27 4.25 -5.39 9.73
N ILE A 28 5.30 -6.09 10.15
CA ILE A 28 6.65 -5.53 10.26
C ILE A 28 7.63 -6.52 9.66
N SER A 29 8.32 -6.13 8.60
CA SER A 29 9.34 -6.97 7.98
C SER A 29 10.57 -6.16 7.56
N VAL A 30 11.69 -6.85 7.39
CA VAL A 30 12.92 -6.31 6.81
C VAL A 30 13.39 -7.27 5.73
N ASN A 31 13.53 -6.79 4.50
CA ASN A 31 13.86 -7.59 3.33
C ASN A 31 13.02 -8.88 3.25
N GLY A 32 11.69 -8.73 3.39
CA GLY A 32 10.74 -9.85 3.35
C GLY A 32 10.73 -10.76 4.57
N VAL A 33 11.64 -10.61 5.53
CA VAL A 33 11.68 -11.41 6.76
C VAL A 33 10.88 -10.72 7.85
N HIS A 34 9.84 -11.40 8.35
CA HIS A 34 8.97 -10.86 9.39
C HIS A 34 9.69 -10.69 10.73
N ILE A 35 9.24 -9.70 11.53
CA ILE A 35 9.70 -9.47 12.89
C ILE A 35 9.52 -10.76 13.73
N PRO A 36 10.55 -11.20 14.47
CA PRO A 36 10.45 -12.42 15.28
C PRO A 36 9.64 -12.21 16.57
N ASP A 37 8.90 -13.23 17.01
CA ASP A 37 8.09 -13.21 18.23
C ASP A 37 8.91 -12.79 19.46
N LYS A 38 10.16 -13.24 19.54
CA LYS A 38 11.09 -12.87 20.62
C LYS A 38 11.31 -11.36 20.71
N PHE A 39 11.35 -10.65 19.55
CA PHE A 39 11.48 -9.20 19.55
C PHE A 39 10.19 -8.55 20.04
N ILE A 40 9.04 -9.01 19.55
CA ILE A 40 7.71 -8.52 19.94
C ILE A 40 7.55 -8.64 21.47
N ALA A 41 7.77 -9.83 22.01
CA ALA A 41 7.66 -10.09 23.45
C ALA A 41 8.58 -9.18 24.27
N LYS A 42 9.85 -9.07 23.89
CA LYS A 42 10.82 -8.18 24.55
C LYS A 42 10.43 -6.72 24.49
N PHE A 43 9.91 -6.24 23.35
CA PHE A 43 9.45 -4.86 23.18
C PHE A 43 8.28 -4.57 24.12
N ILE A 44 7.27 -5.46 24.17
CA ILE A 44 6.10 -5.30 25.04
C ILE A 44 6.51 -5.32 26.51
N GLU A 45 7.34 -6.27 26.93
CA GLU A 45 7.83 -6.37 28.30
C GLU A 45 8.54 -5.08 28.74
N LYS A 46 9.49 -4.61 27.93
CA LYS A 46 10.26 -3.37 28.16
C LYS A 46 9.35 -2.13 28.29
N ASN A 47 8.32 -2.04 27.46
CA ASN A 47 7.51 -0.84 27.34
C ASN A 47 6.15 -0.91 28.07
N LYS A 48 5.81 -2.05 28.70
CA LYS A 48 4.50 -2.32 29.33
C LYS A 48 4.02 -1.18 30.23
N LYS A 49 4.88 -0.68 31.12
CA LYS A 49 4.53 0.42 32.04
C LYS A 49 4.23 1.73 31.32
N HIS A 50 4.97 2.03 30.23
CA HIS A 50 4.72 3.22 29.41
C HIS A 50 3.41 3.11 28.62
N ILE A 51 3.18 1.96 27.98
CA ILE A 51 1.96 1.65 27.24
C ILE A 51 0.72 1.84 28.14
N GLN A 52 0.77 1.29 29.36
CA GLN A 52 -0.31 1.41 30.33
C GLN A 52 -0.50 2.87 30.82
N ARG A 53 0.59 3.57 31.13
CA ARG A 53 0.55 4.94 31.66
C ARG A 53 -0.08 5.93 30.68
N ILE A 54 0.21 5.80 29.38
CA ILE A 54 -0.30 6.72 28.36
C ILE A 54 -1.54 6.18 27.64
N SER A 55 -2.03 4.99 28.03
CA SER A 55 -3.15 4.32 27.37
C SER A 55 -2.97 4.19 25.86
N SER A 56 -1.73 3.85 25.42
CA SER A 56 -1.39 3.73 24.01
C SER A 56 -2.28 2.71 23.30
N THR A 57 -2.80 3.09 22.15
CA THR A 57 -3.59 2.20 21.30
C THR A 57 -2.73 1.07 20.74
N PHE A 58 -3.39 0.02 20.25
CA PHE A 58 -2.70 -1.08 19.57
C PHE A 58 -1.88 -0.56 18.37
N PHE A 59 -2.43 0.35 17.57
CA PHE A 59 -1.76 0.84 16.37
C PHE A 59 -0.56 1.75 16.71
N GLU A 60 -0.69 2.65 17.68
CA GLU A 60 0.43 3.46 18.18
C GLU A 60 1.56 2.60 18.71
N THR A 61 1.22 1.59 19.53
CA THR A 61 2.21 0.65 20.07
C THR A 61 2.95 -0.10 18.96
N THR A 62 2.23 -0.58 17.94
CA THR A 62 2.84 -1.33 16.83
C THR A 62 3.65 -0.44 15.90
N THR A 63 3.26 0.83 15.72
CA THR A 63 4.03 1.81 14.96
C THR A 63 5.40 2.07 15.60
N VAL A 64 5.43 2.32 16.92
CA VAL A 64 6.69 2.51 17.64
C VAL A 64 7.55 1.23 17.62
N MET A 65 6.92 0.05 17.75
CA MET A 65 7.63 -1.23 17.63
C MET A 65 8.29 -1.39 16.26
N ALA A 66 7.60 -1.02 15.18
CA ALA A 66 8.16 -1.05 13.83
C ALA A 66 9.39 -0.14 13.72
N PHE A 67 9.32 1.09 14.21
CA PHE A 67 10.44 2.01 14.18
C PHE A 67 11.63 1.52 15.01
N GLU A 68 11.42 1.01 16.24
CA GLU A 68 12.51 0.44 17.05
C GLU A 68 13.13 -0.77 16.33
N TYR A 69 12.33 -1.61 15.67
CA TYR A 69 12.82 -2.75 14.90
C TYR A 69 13.67 -2.31 13.70
N PHE A 70 13.22 -1.34 12.93
CA PHE A 70 13.94 -0.82 11.76
C PHE A 70 15.27 -0.19 12.15
N VAL A 71 15.31 0.62 13.21
CA VAL A 71 16.56 1.18 13.75
C VAL A 71 17.53 0.05 14.15
N LYS A 72 17.02 -0.95 14.87
CA LYS A 72 17.85 -2.09 15.30
C LYS A 72 18.38 -2.91 14.14
N GLN A 73 17.58 -3.05 13.08
CA GLN A 73 17.97 -3.76 11.86
C GLN A 73 18.85 -2.91 10.95
N LYS A 74 19.03 -1.62 11.24
CA LYS A 74 19.79 -0.67 10.41
C LYS A 74 19.30 -0.69 8.96
N VAL A 75 17.99 -0.49 8.76
CA VAL A 75 17.43 -0.39 7.42
C VAL A 75 17.89 0.90 6.74
N ASP A 76 18.11 0.84 5.43
CA ASP A 76 18.49 2.02 4.62
C ASP A 76 17.29 2.90 4.36
N ILE A 77 16.11 2.27 4.20
CA ILE A 77 14.84 2.93 3.91
C ILE A 77 13.68 2.17 4.54
N ALA A 78 12.65 2.87 4.99
CA ALA A 78 11.41 2.30 5.47
C ALA A 78 10.23 2.68 4.58
N ILE A 79 9.42 1.70 4.20
CA ILE A 79 8.14 1.87 3.53
C ILE A 79 7.05 1.76 4.61
N ILE A 80 6.36 2.88 4.85
CA ILE A 80 5.39 2.99 5.95
C ILE A 80 3.98 3.15 5.36
N GLU A 81 3.12 2.19 5.62
CA GLU A 81 1.70 2.28 5.30
C GLU A 81 0.95 3.00 6.42
N VAL A 82 0.14 3.99 6.04
CA VAL A 82 -0.78 4.69 6.95
C VAL A 82 -1.90 3.74 7.37
N GLY A 83 -2.23 3.68 8.66
CA GLY A 83 -3.28 2.81 9.15
C GLY A 83 -4.68 3.33 8.84
N LEU A 84 -4.94 4.60 9.15
CA LEU A 84 -6.26 5.22 8.93
C LEU A 84 -6.12 6.73 8.70
N GLY A 85 -6.79 7.20 7.65
CA GLY A 85 -6.77 8.63 7.31
C GLY A 85 -5.40 9.09 6.85
N GLY A 86 -4.67 9.82 7.67
CA GLY A 86 -3.32 10.32 7.42
C GLY A 86 -2.90 11.41 8.41
N ARG A 87 -3.65 12.51 8.48
CA ARG A 87 -3.30 13.70 9.30
C ARG A 87 -3.04 13.37 10.77
N LEU A 88 -3.85 12.54 11.38
CA LEU A 88 -3.77 12.14 12.79
C LEU A 88 -3.30 10.69 12.96
N ASP A 89 -2.84 10.05 11.88
CA ASP A 89 -2.32 8.70 11.97
C ASP A 89 -0.99 8.66 12.74
N SER A 90 -0.79 7.64 13.56
CA SER A 90 0.42 7.51 14.38
C SER A 90 1.71 7.34 13.54
N THR A 91 1.58 6.94 12.27
CA THR A 91 2.72 6.91 11.35
C THR A 91 3.13 8.29 10.85
N ASN A 92 2.29 9.32 11.00
CA ASN A 92 2.53 10.66 10.45
C ASN A 92 3.60 11.49 11.20
N VAL A 93 4.28 10.86 12.15
CA VAL A 93 5.43 11.46 12.88
C VAL A 93 6.75 11.38 12.10
N VAL A 94 6.78 10.66 10.99
CA VAL A 94 7.98 10.49 10.16
C VAL A 94 8.25 11.71 9.27
N ASP A 95 9.52 11.89 8.88
CA ASP A 95 9.95 12.82 7.84
C ASP A 95 10.23 12.02 6.56
N PRO A 96 9.23 11.92 5.64
CA PRO A 96 9.35 11.09 4.47
C PRO A 96 10.19 11.75 3.37
N LEU A 97 10.87 10.95 2.56
CA LEU A 97 11.55 11.40 1.34
C LEU A 97 10.58 11.55 0.17
N VAL A 98 9.53 10.73 0.16
CA VAL A 98 8.43 10.75 -0.81
C VAL A 98 7.14 10.38 -0.08
N THR A 99 6.05 11.08 -0.37
CA THR A 99 4.72 10.67 0.06
C THR A 99 3.91 10.14 -1.11
N ALA A 100 2.92 9.29 -0.85
CA ALA A 100 2.05 8.77 -1.90
C ALA A 100 0.60 8.67 -1.44
N ILE A 101 -0.33 9.01 -2.33
CA ILE A 101 -1.77 8.88 -2.09
C ILE A 101 -2.36 7.97 -3.18
N THR A 102 -2.77 6.78 -2.78
CA THR A 102 -3.46 5.81 -3.62
C THR A 102 -4.89 6.24 -3.95
N PRO A 103 -5.63 5.58 -4.86
CA PRO A 103 -7.00 5.95 -5.16
C PRO A 103 -7.88 6.02 -3.91
N ILE A 104 -8.66 7.09 -3.78
CA ILE A 104 -9.55 7.33 -2.63
C ILE A 104 -10.96 6.89 -2.97
N SER A 105 -11.54 6.07 -2.09
CA SER A 105 -12.93 5.63 -2.10
C SER A 105 -13.64 6.07 -0.82
N LEU A 106 -14.96 5.97 -0.81
CA LEU A 106 -15.75 6.08 0.42
C LEU A 106 -15.46 4.83 1.28
N ASP A 107 -14.82 5.04 2.40
CA ASP A 107 -14.54 4.02 3.42
C ASP A 107 -14.30 4.73 4.75
N HIS A 108 -14.60 4.06 5.86
CA HIS A 108 -14.47 4.63 7.23
C HIS A 108 -15.18 5.99 7.39
N GLN A 109 -16.35 6.14 6.77
CA GLN A 109 -17.08 7.42 6.70
C GLN A 109 -17.39 8.03 8.07
N HIS A 110 -17.63 7.19 9.07
CA HIS A 110 -17.89 7.60 10.46
C HIS A 110 -16.68 8.27 11.16
N ILE A 111 -15.46 8.13 10.62
CA ILE A 111 -14.23 8.73 11.17
C ILE A 111 -13.67 9.80 10.23
N LEU A 112 -13.62 9.50 8.92
CA LEU A 112 -12.89 10.33 7.95
C LEU A 112 -13.77 11.34 7.23
N GLY A 113 -15.10 11.26 7.38
CA GLY A 113 -16.07 12.10 6.69
C GLY A 113 -16.85 11.36 5.62
N SER A 114 -18.00 11.93 5.25
CA SER A 114 -19.00 11.34 4.36
C SER A 114 -18.75 11.62 2.86
N THR A 115 -17.77 12.47 2.54
CA THR A 115 -17.44 12.88 1.18
C THR A 115 -16.01 12.54 0.79
N LEU A 116 -15.77 12.33 -0.51
CA LEU A 116 -14.41 12.11 -1.01
C LEU A 116 -13.47 13.28 -0.72
N SER A 117 -14.00 14.51 -0.66
CA SER A 117 -13.22 15.70 -0.33
C SER A 117 -12.72 15.67 1.12
N GLU A 118 -13.57 15.27 2.07
CA GLU A 118 -13.21 15.16 3.48
C GLU A 118 -12.18 14.06 3.70
N ILE A 119 -12.43 12.85 3.18
CA ILE A 119 -11.49 11.73 3.26
C ILE A 119 -10.14 12.11 2.63
N ALA A 120 -10.16 12.81 1.50
CA ALA A 120 -8.95 13.27 0.83
C ALA A 120 -8.16 14.29 1.65
N LYS A 121 -8.83 15.19 2.39
CA LYS A 121 -8.17 16.14 3.31
C LYS A 121 -7.44 15.42 4.43
N GLU A 122 -8.07 14.42 5.05
CA GLU A 122 -7.43 13.61 6.08
C GLU A 122 -6.21 12.84 5.54
N LYS A 123 -6.35 12.21 4.35
CA LYS A 123 -5.23 11.49 3.73
C LYS A 123 -4.11 12.43 3.28
N ALA A 124 -4.44 13.59 2.76
CA ALA A 124 -3.45 14.60 2.34
C ALA A 124 -2.67 15.20 3.52
N GLY A 125 -3.08 14.95 4.76
CA GLY A 125 -2.34 15.36 5.96
C GLY A 125 -0.97 14.70 6.13
N ILE A 126 -0.63 13.70 5.30
CA ILE A 126 0.72 13.10 5.26
C ILE A 126 1.70 13.92 4.40
N ILE A 127 1.22 14.85 3.59
CA ILE A 127 2.06 15.67 2.73
C ILE A 127 2.89 16.61 3.60
N LYS A 128 4.22 16.57 3.44
CA LYS A 128 5.17 17.38 4.20
C LYS A 128 5.75 18.51 3.35
N LYS A 129 6.23 19.55 4.02
CA LYS A 129 6.75 20.74 3.36
C LYS A 129 7.95 20.41 2.45
N GLY A 130 7.82 20.73 1.16
CA GLY A 130 8.88 20.52 0.16
C GLY A 130 9.10 19.06 -0.24
N VAL A 131 8.33 18.10 0.30
CA VAL A 131 8.45 16.68 -0.02
C VAL A 131 7.53 16.33 -1.19
N PRO A 132 8.01 15.66 -2.25
CA PRO A 132 7.18 15.29 -3.39
C PRO A 132 6.08 14.33 -2.99
N VAL A 133 4.90 14.50 -3.60
CA VAL A 133 3.76 13.61 -3.42
C VAL A 133 3.37 12.94 -4.73
N VAL A 134 3.46 11.61 -4.76
CA VAL A 134 2.94 10.79 -5.87
C VAL A 134 1.46 10.57 -5.66
N VAL A 135 0.66 10.98 -6.64
CA VAL A 135 -0.80 10.91 -6.56
C VAL A 135 -1.32 9.96 -7.65
N ALA A 136 -1.87 8.83 -7.22
CA ALA A 136 -2.58 7.91 -8.11
C ALA A 136 -3.83 8.58 -8.68
N LYS A 137 -4.44 7.97 -9.71
CA LYS A 137 -5.67 8.48 -10.33
C LYS A 137 -6.75 8.70 -9.27
N GLN A 138 -7.32 9.91 -9.23
CA GLN A 138 -8.34 10.32 -8.27
C GLN A 138 -9.65 10.75 -8.96
N LYS A 139 -10.75 10.65 -8.24
CA LYS A 139 -11.99 11.36 -8.56
C LYS A 139 -11.78 12.87 -8.34
N ILE A 140 -12.52 13.71 -9.05
CA ILE A 140 -12.24 15.15 -9.16
C ILE A 140 -12.20 15.87 -7.82
N ASP A 141 -13.13 15.54 -6.91
CA ASP A 141 -13.24 16.21 -5.61
C ASP A 141 -12.09 15.83 -4.66
N ALA A 142 -11.68 14.57 -4.65
CA ALA A 142 -10.50 14.11 -3.93
C ALA A 142 -9.23 14.79 -4.48
N LYS A 143 -9.10 14.85 -5.82
CA LYS A 143 -7.96 15.48 -6.49
C LYS A 143 -7.80 16.95 -6.10
N LYS A 144 -8.89 17.71 -6.10
CA LYS A 144 -8.88 19.14 -5.69
C LYS A 144 -8.36 19.31 -4.26
N SER A 145 -8.80 18.46 -3.32
CA SER A 145 -8.35 18.51 -1.92
C SER A 145 -6.87 18.21 -1.78
N ILE A 146 -6.36 17.19 -2.48
CA ILE A 146 -4.95 16.83 -2.49
C ILE A 146 -4.10 17.95 -3.07
N ILE A 147 -4.49 18.53 -4.22
CA ILE A 147 -3.78 19.65 -4.85
C ILE A 147 -3.71 20.86 -3.90
N SER A 148 -4.82 21.18 -3.22
CA SER A 148 -4.85 22.28 -2.26
C SER A 148 -3.88 22.05 -1.10
N ALA A 149 -3.82 20.83 -0.56
CA ALA A 149 -2.91 20.47 0.51
C ALA A 149 -1.44 20.52 0.06
N ALA A 150 -1.12 19.99 -1.11
CA ALA A 150 0.24 20.00 -1.66
C ALA A 150 0.74 21.42 -1.92
N LYS A 151 -0.11 22.30 -2.46
CA LYS A 151 0.23 23.73 -2.64
C LYS A 151 0.58 24.41 -1.32
N LYS A 152 -0.21 24.17 -0.25
CA LYS A 152 0.06 24.75 1.09
C LYS A 152 1.41 24.28 1.66
N MET A 153 1.82 23.06 1.33
CA MET A 153 3.09 22.47 1.77
C MET A 153 4.24 22.74 0.81
N ASN A 154 4.04 23.49 -0.28
CA ASN A 154 5.02 23.66 -1.34
C ASN A 154 5.60 22.32 -1.81
N ALA A 155 4.76 21.30 -1.90
CA ALA A 155 5.10 19.94 -2.31
C ALA A 155 4.85 19.77 -3.81
N GLU A 156 5.84 19.23 -4.52
CA GLU A 156 5.69 18.86 -5.93
C GLU A 156 4.67 17.71 -6.07
N ILE A 157 3.71 17.84 -7.01
CA ILE A 157 2.73 16.82 -7.29
C ILE A 157 3.16 16.03 -8.52
N ILE A 158 3.36 14.73 -8.33
CA ILE A 158 3.65 13.79 -9.41
C ILE A 158 2.40 12.92 -9.63
N GLU A 159 1.63 13.26 -10.65
CA GLU A 159 0.47 12.42 -11.01
C GLU A 159 0.94 11.13 -11.67
N THR A 160 0.44 9.99 -11.17
CA THR A 160 0.64 8.71 -11.85
C THR A 160 -0.11 8.72 -13.17
N GLY A 161 0.61 8.54 -14.26
CA GLY A 161 0.04 8.44 -15.60
C GLY A 161 -0.83 7.19 -15.78
N LYS A 162 -1.48 7.11 -16.96
CA LYS A 162 -2.29 5.93 -17.32
C LYS A 162 -1.43 4.76 -17.77
N THR A 163 -1.77 3.56 -17.33
CA THR A 163 -1.26 2.32 -17.93
C THR A 163 -2.03 2.00 -19.22
N LYS A 164 -1.33 1.40 -20.19
CA LYS A 164 -1.89 1.06 -21.52
C LYS A 164 -1.53 -0.39 -21.88
N ASN A 165 -2.09 -0.89 -22.96
CA ASN A 165 -1.75 -2.21 -23.54
C ASN A 165 -1.77 -3.35 -22.53
N LEU A 166 -2.83 -3.38 -21.67
CA LEU A 166 -2.95 -4.40 -20.66
C LEU A 166 -3.14 -5.76 -21.28
N LYS A 167 -2.31 -6.71 -20.86
CA LYS A 167 -2.47 -8.14 -21.19
C LYS A 167 -2.48 -8.94 -19.89
N TYR A 168 -3.29 -9.98 -19.88
CA TYR A 168 -3.48 -10.86 -18.73
C TYR A 168 -3.03 -12.26 -19.07
N SER A 169 -2.22 -12.86 -18.18
CA SER A 169 -1.71 -14.21 -18.36
C SER A 169 -1.69 -14.95 -17.02
N GLN A 170 -1.24 -16.20 -17.02
CA GLN A 170 -1.01 -16.92 -15.77
C GLN A 170 0.10 -16.27 -14.93
N SER A 171 1.02 -15.57 -15.56
CA SER A 171 2.13 -14.86 -14.90
C SER A 171 1.71 -13.53 -14.25
N GLY A 172 0.49 -13.04 -14.51
CA GLY A 172 -0.02 -11.79 -13.93
C GLY A 172 -0.54 -10.79 -14.95
N THR A 173 -0.28 -9.51 -14.71
CA THR A 173 -0.72 -8.37 -15.54
C THR A 173 0.48 -7.69 -16.17
N GLU A 174 0.58 -7.79 -17.53
CA GLU A 174 1.51 -7.01 -18.34
C GLU A 174 0.86 -5.68 -18.75
N PHE A 175 1.63 -4.61 -18.76
CA PHE A 175 1.14 -3.27 -19.13
C PHE A 175 2.28 -2.38 -19.62
N SER A 176 1.92 -1.39 -20.45
CA SER A 176 2.84 -0.33 -20.86
C SER A 176 2.68 0.89 -19.95
N PHE A 177 3.81 1.44 -19.48
CA PHE A 177 3.87 2.67 -18.69
C PHE A 177 5.15 3.44 -19.02
N MET A 178 5.05 4.75 -19.30
CA MET A 178 6.19 5.62 -19.67
C MET A 178 7.06 5.03 -20.80
N SER A 179 6.41 4.51 -21.87
CA SER A 179 7.03 3.87 -23.03
C SER A 179 7.75 2.56 -22.79
N GLU A 180 7.70 2.02 -21.58
CA GLU A 180 8.27 0.73 -21.19
C GLU A 180 7.17 -0.31 -20.93
N VAL A 181 7.52 -1.58 -21.02
CA VAL A 181 6.63 -2.70 -20.70
C VAL A 181 7.01 -3.30 -19.35
N PHE A 182 6.03 -3.45 -18.47
CA PHE A 182 6.19 -4.02 -17.14
C PHE A 182 5.26 -5.21 -16.94
N LEU A 183 5.67 -6.13 -16.07
CA LEU A 183 4.87 -7.27 -15.63
C LEU A 183 4.82 -7.29 -14.10
N THR A 184 3.60 -7.37 -13.54
CA THR A 184 3.38 -7.67 -12.12
C THR A 184 2.66 -9.01 -11.98
N PRO A 185 3.07 -9.90 -11.05
CA PRO A 185 2.34 -11.15 -10.81
C PRO A 185 0.96 -10.93 -10.21
N LEU A 186 0.69 -9.74 -9.68
CA LEU A 186 -0.62 -9.38 -9.15
C LEU A 186 -1.60 -9.14 -10.29
N PHE A 187 -2.76 -9.77 -10.20
CA PHE A 187 -3.72 -9.84 -11.30
C PHE A 187 -4.78 -8.75 -11.24
N GLY A 188 -5.02 -8.10 -12.39
CA GLY A 188 -6.09 -7.12 -12.56
C GLY A 188 -5.59 -5.72 -12.93
N ARG A 189 -6.46 -4.96 -13.60
CA ARG A 189 -6.16 -3.59 -14.04
C ARG A 189 -5.69 -2.68 -12.91
N HIS A 190 -6.36 -2.75 -11.75
CA HIS A 190 -5.99 -1.96 -10.59
C HIS A 190 -4.56 -2.24 -10.10
N GLN A 191 -4.05 -3.46 -10.33
CA GLN A 191 -2.68 -3.80 -9.97
C GLN A 191 -1.65 -3.18 -10.92
N SER A 192 -1.98 -2.99 -12.21
CA SER A 192 -1.13 -2.21 -13.10
C SER A 192 -1.08 -0.74 -12.70
N GLU A 193 -2.19 -0.17 -12.24
CA GLU A 193 -2.27 1.22 -11.75
C GLU A 193 -1.48 1.37 -10.43
N ASN A 194 -1.56 0.38 -9.52
CA ASN A 194 -0.73 0.33 -8.31
C ASN A 194 0.76 0.21 -8.64
N ALA A 195 1.11 -0.63 -9.62
CA ALA A 195 2.50 -0.79 -10.08
C ALA A 195 3.04 0.52 -10.69
N ALA A 196 2.26 1.21 -11.50
CA ALA A 196 2.64 2.52 -12.05
C ALA A 196 2.88 3.55 -10.93
N THR A 197 2.05 3.53 -9.87
CA THR A 197 2.25 4.38 -8.68
C THR A 197 3.55 4.00 -7.96
N ALA A 198 3.82 2.71 -7.78
CA ALA A 198 5.05 2.23 -7.16
C ALA A 198 6.31 2.63 -7.96
N ILE A 199 6.26 2.54 -9.28
CA ILE A 199 7.34 2.99 -10.18
C ILE A 199 7.61 4.49 -9.97
N GLN A 200 6.56 5.31 -9.91
CA GLN A 200 6.73 6.75 -9.69
C GLN A 200 7.34 7.06 -8.32
N ILE A 201 6.91 6.36 -7.26
CA ILE A 201 7.50 6.52 -5.92
C ILE A 201 9.00 6.22 -5.96
N VAL A 202 9.39 5.10 -6.54
CA VAL A 202 10.79 4.68 -6.65
C VAL A 202 11.61 5.71 -7.44
N ARG A 203 11.08 6.21 -8.56
CA ARG A 203 11.76 7.23 -9.37
C ARG A 203 11.89 8.60 -8.68
N GLN A 204 10.97 8.94 -7.78
CA GLN A 204 11.12 10.15 -6.95
C GLN A 204 12.13 9.95 -5.83
N PHE A 205 12.28 8.74 -5.33
CA PHE A 205 13.26 8.41 -4.31
C PHE A 205 14.67 8.33 -4.89
N ASP A 206 14.88 7.54 -5.95
CA ASP A 206 16.17 7.38 -6.62
C ASP A 206 16.00 7.20 -8.14
N LYS A 207 16.36 8.25 -8.88
CA LYS A 207 16.30 8.29 -10.35
C LYS A 207 17.33 7.38 -11.02
N LYS A 208 18.32 6.88 -10.29
CA LYS A 208 19.38 6.00 -10.82
C LYS A 208 18.96 4.53 -10.91
N ILE A 209 17.84 4.15 -10.25
CA ILE A 209 17.32 2.78 -10.34
C ILE A 209 16.84 2.53 -11.77
N GLU A 210 17.50 1.61 -12.46
CA GLU A 210 17.24 1.29 -13.86
C GLU A 210 15.90 0.56 -14.05
N ASN A 211 15.33 0.67 -15.26
CA ASN A 211 14.05 0.03 -15.60
C ASN A 211 14.09 -1.49 -15.43
N GLU A 212 15.20 -2.14 -15.73
CA GLU A 212 15.39 -3.59 -15.55
C GLU A 212 15.25 -3.99 -14.07
N THR A 213 15.87 -3.23 -13.16
CA THR A 213 15.76 -3.44 -11.72
C THR A 213 14.31 -3.24 -11.24
N ILE A 214 13.63 -2.18 -11.72
CA ILE A 214 12.22 -1.93 -11.42
C ILE A 214 11.35 -3.09 -11.90
N GLN A 215 11.54 -3.55 -13.12
CA GLN A 215 10.79 -4.67 -13.71
C GLN A 215 11.01 -5.97 -12.93
N LYS A 216 12.25 -6.29 -12.58
CA LYS A 216 12.60 -7.47 -11.77
C LYS A 216 11.93 -7.39 -10.38
N GLY A 217 12.02 -6.26 -9.71
CA GLY A 217 11.39 -6.03 -8.40
C GLY A 217 9.87 -6.10 -8.44
N LEU A 218 9.23 -5.57 -9.49
CA LEU A 218 7.79 -5.73 -9.69
C LEU A 218 7.40 -7.19 -9.89
N TYR A 219 8.15 -7.93 -10.71
CA TYR A 219 7.88 -9.34 -10.97
C TYR A 219 8.05 -10.23 -9.73
N GLN A 220 8.93 -9.84 -8.81
CA GLN A 220 9.14 -10.55 -7.54
C GLN A 220 8.11 -10.20 -6.46
N THR A 221 7.18 -9.27 -6.75
CA THR A 221 6.19 -8.85 -5.75
C THR A 221 5.24 -9.99 -5.39
N VAL A 222 5.23 -10.34 -4.10
CA VAL A 222 4.25 -11.27 -3.52
C VAL A 222 3.37 -10.50 -2.55
N TRP A 223 2.03 -10.60 -2.71
CA TRP A 223 1.08 -10.02 -1.79
C TRP A 223 -0.15 -10.90 -1.65
N LEU A 224 -0.28 -11.53 -0.50
CA LEU A 224 -1.37 -12.46 -0.22
C LEU A 224 -2.72 -11.73 -0.16
N GLY A 225 -3.81 -12.48 -0.47
CA GLY A 225 -5.15 -11.91 -0.44
C GLY A 225 -5.46 -10.90 -1.56
N ARG A 226 -4.74 -10.92 -2.68
CA ARG A 226 -5.05 -10.16 -3.89
C ARG A 226 -5.16 -11.10 -5.08
N MET A 227 -6.38 -11.52 -5.40
CA MET A 227 -6.65 -12.57 -6.41
C MET A 227 -5.73 -13.78 -6.23
N GLN A 228 -5.44 -14.12 -4.99
CA GLN A 228 -4.55 -15.21 -4.61
C GLN A 228 -5.14 -16.55 -5.02
N LYS A 229 -4.42 -17.32 -5.83
CA LYS A 229 -4.82 -18.67 -6.19
C LYS A 229 -4.64 -19.60 -5.00
N LEU A 230 -5.73 -20.21 -4.53
CA LEU A 230 -5.73 -21.12 -3.37
C LEU A 230 -5.54 -22.59 -3.73
N SER A 231 -5.77 -22.99 -4.99
CA SER A 231 -5.69 -24.38 -5.42
C SER A 231 -4.98 -24.48 -6.77
N ASN A 232 -4.11 -25.49 -6.91
CA ASN A 232 -3.49 -25.79 -8.19
C ASN A 232 -4.42 -26.61 -9.11
N LYS A 233 -5.41 -27.29 -8.54
CA LYS A 233 -6.36 -28.16 -9.28
C LYS A 233 -7.61 -27.41 -9.72
N LEU A 234 -8.11 -26.50 -8.88
CA LEU A 234 -9.36 -25.77 -9.11
C LEU A 234 -9.09 -24.27 -9.25
N PRO A 235 -9.88 -23.54 -10.05
CA PRO A 235 -9.76 -22.10 -10.22
C PRO A 235 -10.36 -21.34 -9.02
N ILE A 236 -9.86 -21.58 -7.82
CA ILE A 236 -10.30 -20.94 -6.59
C ILE A 236 -9.34 -19.79 -6.28
N TYR A 237 -9.91 -18.59 -6.13
CA TYR A 237 -9.16 -17.35 -5.84
C TYR A 237 -9.72 -16.69 -4.60
N TYR A 238 -8.82 -16.06 -3.84
CA TYR A 238 -9.12 -15.31 -2.64
C TYR A 238 -8.70 -13.85 -2.79
N ASP A 239 -9.60 -12.94 -2.40
CA ASP A 239 -9.34 -11.51 -2.35
C ASP A 239 -9.90 -10.90 -1.07
N VAL A 240 -9.19 -9.94 -0.47
CA VAL A 240 -9.59 -9.27 0.78
C VAL A 240 -10.31 -7.94 0.54
N ALA A 241 -10.80 -7.70 -0.66
CA ALA A 241 -11.58 -6.52 -0.97
C ALA A 241 -12.80 -6.39 -0.03
N HIS A 242 -12.96 -5.22 0.58
CA HIS A 242 -13.96 -4.99 1.64
C HIS A 242 -14.66 -3.63 1.53
N ASN A 243 -14.49 -2.94 0.41
CA ASN A 243 -15.23 -1.73 0.06
C ASN A 243 -15.72 -1.82 -1.39
N ILE A 244 -16.65 -0.94 -1.76
CA ILE A 244 -17.33 -0.99 -3.08
C ILE A 244 -16.34 -1.01 -4.25
N ASP A 245 -15.34 -0.12 -4.25
CA ASP A 245 -14.40 -0.03 -5.37
C ASP A 245 -13.43 -1.23 -5.42
N GLY A 246 -13.02 -1.74 -4.25
CA GLY A 246 -12.20 -2.97 -4.14
C GLY A 246 -12.95 -4.20 -4.64
N VAL A 247 -14.20 -4.41 -4.21
CA VAL A 247 -15.04 -5.53 -4.66
C VAL A 247 -15.27 -5.47 -6.16
N LYS A 248 -15.59 -4.31 -6.72
CA LYS A 248 -15.71 -4.13 -8.18
C LYS A 248 -14.42 -4.49 -8.92
N ALA A 249 -13.27 -4.09 -8.39
CA ALA A 249 -11.97 -4.42 -8.97
C ALA A 249 -11.68 -5.92 -8.92
N ALA A 250 -11.95 -6.59 -7.79
CA ALA A 250 -11.77 -8.04 -7.63
C ALA A 250 -12.70 -8.84 -8.56
N ILE A 251 -13.99 -8.47 -8.65
CA ILE A 251 -14.94 -9.12 -9.57
C ILE A 251 -14.49 -8.95 -11.02
N SER A 252 -14.11 -7.74 -11.42
CA SER A 252 -13.59 -7.48 -12.76
C SER A 252 -12.36 -8.34 -13.08
N ALA A 253 -11.43 -8.44 -12.14
CA ALA A 253 -10.23 -9.26 -12.28
C ALA A 253 -10.60 -10.75 -12.42
N ALA A 254 -11.51 -11.27 -11.59
CA ALA A 254 -11.97 -12.65 -11.65
C ALA A 254 -12.63 -12.97 -13.00
N THR A 255 -13.49 -12.10 -13.50
CA THR A 255 -14.18 -12.26 -14.79
C THR A 255 -13.19 -12.34 -15.95
N VAL A 256 -12.21 -11.41 -15.98
CA VAL A 256 -11.17 -11.42 -17.03
C VAL A 256 -10.28 -12.66 -16.94
N ARG A 257 -9.91 -13.10 -15.74
CA ARG A 257 -9.02 -14.23 -15.53
C ARG A 257 -9.64 -15.56 -16.01
N GLN A 258 -10.94 -15.72 -15.84
CA GLN A 258 -11.64 -16.96 -16.15
C GLN A 258 -12.31 -16.94 -17.53
N ASN A 259 -12.38 -15.79 -18.17
CA ASN A 259 -13.14 -15.55 -19.40
C ASN A 259 -14.61 -16.02 -19.30
N GLN A 260 -15.18 -15.99 -18.10
CA GLN A 260 -16.56 -16.36 -17.79
C GLN A 260 -17.01 -15.69 -16.49
N LYS A 261 -18.32 -15.71 -16.21
CA LYS A 261 -18.87 -15.19 -14.95
C LYS A 261 -18.37 -16.05 -13.78
N PRO A 262 -17.69 -15.48 -12.77
CA PRO A 262 -17.25 -16.23 -11.60
C PRO A 262 -18.43 -16.53 -10.66
N HIS A 263 -18.38 -17.67 -9.95
CA HIS A 263 -19.14 -17.86 -8.75
C HIS A 263 -18.45 -17.15 -7.60
N ILE A 264 -19.20 -16.35 -6.84
CA ILE A 264 -18.61 -15.48 -5.81
C ILE A 264 -19.20 -15.86 -4.46
N LEU A 265 -18.32 -16.18 -3.50
CA LEU A 265 -18.67 -16.30 -2.09
C LEU A 265 -18.13 -15.07 -1.37
N ILE A 266 -19.02 -14.32 -0.71
CA ILE A 266 -18.68 -13.06 -0.04
C ILE A 266 -19.03 -13.17 1.43
N SER A 267 -18.12 -12.65 2.30
CA SER A 267 -18.38 -12.44 3.71
C SER A 267 -17.84 -11.08 4.14
N PHE A 268 -18.65 -10.29 4.83
CA PHE A 268 -18.27 -8.96 5.34
C PHE A 268 -18.59 -8.84 6.83
N LYS A 269 -17.89 -7.94 7.52
CA LYS A 269 -18.32 -7.50 8.85
C LYS A 269 -19.56 -6.63 8.73
N GLY A 270 -20.45 -6.70 9.72
CA GLY A 270 -21.74 -6.00 9.71
C GLY A 270 -21.68 -4.48 9.70
N ASP A 271 -20.50 -3.89 9.85
CA ASP A 271 -20.23 -2.44 9.81
C ASP A 271 -19.86 -1.91 8.41
N LYS A 272 -19.89 -2.77 7.39
CA LYS A 272 -19.54 -2.39 6.00
C LYS A 272 -20.79 -2.11 5.17
N GLU A 273 -20.90 -0.88 4.66
CA GLU A 273 -21.84 -0.50 3.60
C GLU A 273 -21.30 -0.98 2.24
N ILE A 274 -22.04 -1.89 1.60
CA ILE A 274 -21.65 -2.50 0.31
C ILE A 274 -22.78 -2.39 -0.68
#